data_a00ce606f2bc7509fe360652ba3bed26
#
_entry.id   a00ce606f2bc7509fe360652ba3bed26
#
_cell.length_a   1.000
_cell.length_b   1.000
_cell.length_c   1.000
_cell.angle_alpha   90.00
_cell.angle_beta   90.00
_cell.angle_gamma   90.00
#
_symmetry.space_group_name_H-M   'P 1'
#
loop_
_entity.id
_entity.type
_entity.pdbx_description
1 polymer ?
#
loop_
_entity_poly.entity_id
_entity_poly.type
_entity_poly.pdbx_seq_one_letter_code
_entity_poly.pdbx_strand_id
1 'polypeptide(L)'
;MTVTAVHAQTRLAEANTSADMDSAIILDSVPVKRNFFRKFLDYFNDANKEKKNKKFDFSIIGGPHYSSDTKLGLGLVAAGLYRSDRNDTILPPSNVSLYGDVSTVGFYLLGVRGTHLFPHDKYRLNYNLYFYSFPSLYWGAGYDNGANSDNESDYDRFQAQMKVDFMFRLARNFYVGPMAVFDYVYGHDFEKPELWEGMSTRTTNLSLGLSLLYDSRDFLTNAHKGYYLRIDQRFSPAFLGNKYAFSNTELDTRYYHTIWKGGVLAGQFHTLLNYGNPPWGLLATLGSSYSMRGYYEGRYRDKCAMDAQIELRQHVWKRNGVAVWVGAGTAFPKFSEFDVKHILPNYGFGYRWEFKKRVNVRLDLGFGKHQTGFIFNINEAF
;
A
#
# COMPACT_ATOMS: atom_id res chain seq x y z
N MET A 1 -4.03 61.43 17.17
CA MET A 1 -3.29 62.24 16.21
C MET A 1 -3.03 61.33 15.02
N THR A 2 -3.93 61.33 14.08
CA THR A 2 -3.91 62.08 12.81
C THR A 2 -2.78 61.62 11.90
N VAL A 3 -3.12 60.99 10.83
CA VAL A 3 -3.40 61.43 9.46
C VAL A 3 -2.25 60.98 8.54
N THR A 4 -2.24 60.45 7.35
CA THR A 4 -3.24 60.39 6.25
C THR A 4 -2.67 59.47 5.15
N ALA A 5 -3.59 58.89 4.37
CA ALA A 5 -3.35 58.22 3.12
C ALA A 5 -2.89 59.20 2.01
N VAL A 6 -2.15 58.74 1.01
CA VAL A 6 -2.17 59.33 -0.34
C VAL A 6 -2.11 58.24 -1.41
N HIS A 7 -3.13 58.24 -2.22
CA HIS A 7 -3.27 57.66 -3.54
C HIS A 7 -2.30 58.33 -4.53
N ALA A 8 -1.81 57.57 -5.48
CA ALA A 8 -1.48 58.12 -6.80
C ALA A 8 -1.71 57.05 -7.86
N GLN A 9 -2.86 57.17 -8.52
CA GLN A 9 -3.05 56.69 -9.91
C GLN A 9 -2.28 57.63 -10.84
N THR A 10 -1.70 57.09 -11.87
CA THR A 10 -1.47 57.87 -13.08
C THR A 10 -1.69 56.98 -14.31
N ARG A 11 -2.78 57.30 -15.00
CA ARG A 11 -3.01 56.97 -16.41
C ARG A 11 -2.09 57.80 -17.27
N LEU A 12 -1.77 57.30 -18.44
CA LEU A 12 -1.59 58.01 -19.72
C LEU A 12 -1.13 56.96 -20.71
N ALA A 13 -1.65 56.79 -21.83
CA ALA A 13 -2.48 57.48 -22.79
C ALA A 13 -2.06 56.87 -24.16
N GLU A 14 -3.03 56.66 -24.95
CA GLU A 14 -2.99 56.20 -26.33
C GLU A 14 -2.11 57.09 -27.22
N ALA A 15 -1.44 56.48 -28.16
CA ALA A 15 -1.19 57.10 -29.44
C ALA A 15 -1.15 56.04 -30.54
N ASN A 16 -2.17 56.08 -31.38
CA ASN A 16 -2.24 55.48 -32.69
C ASN A 16 -1.13 56.00 -33.59
N THR A 17 -0.54 55.12 -34.37
CA THR A 17 -0.44 55.39 -35.82
C THR A 17 -0.19 54.08 -36.59
N SER A 18 -1.00 53.92 -37.59
CA SER A 18 -1.02 52.94 -38.66
C SER A 18 0.24 53.01 -39.53
N ALA A 19 0.75 51.88 -39.95
CA ALA A 19 0.96 51.55 -41.37
C ALA A 19 1.84 50.31 -41.55
N ASP A 20 1.25 49.40 -42.25
CA ASP A 20 1.76 48.56 -43.33
C ASP A 20 2.73 47.41 -43.10
N MET A 21 2.06 46.29 -43.35
CA MET A 21 2.42 45.23 -44.33
C MET A 21 3.52 44.21 -43.99
N ASP A 22 2.96 43.01 -43.90
CA ASP A 22 3.49 41.75 -44.47
C ASP A 22 4.92 41.31 -44.13
N SER A 23 4.97 40.39 -43.21
CA SER A 23 5.63 39.09 -43.42
C SER A 23 5.45 38.23 -42.15
N ALA A 24 4.32 37.57 -42.02
CA ALA A 24 4.20 36.45 -41.13
C ALA A 24 5.06 35.30 -41.67
N ILE A 25 6.30 35.21 -41.21
CA ILE A 25 7.08 33.98 -41.34
C ILE A 25 6.36 32.94 -40.48
N ILE A 26 5.55 32.13 -41.13
CA ILE A 26 5.10 30.84 -40.58
C ILE A 26 6.36 30.02 -40.41
N LEU A 27 6.94 30.07 -39.23
CA LEU A 27 7.86 29.04 -38.77
C LEU A 27 7.09 27.77 -38.66
N ASP A 28 7.05 27.04 -39.77
CA ASP A 28 6.63 25.66 -39.83
C ASP A 28 7.37 24.93 -38.70
N SER A 29 6.66 24.58 -37.66
CA SER A 29 7.20 23.85 -36.51
C SER A 29 7.60 22.47 -37.01
N VAL A 30 8.88 22.32 -37.33
CA VAL A 30 9.51 21.01 -37.58
C VAL A 30 9.08 20.09 -36.44
N PRO A 31 8.42 18.96 -36.71
CA PRO A 31 8.03 18.06 -35.67
C PRO A 31 9.28 17.46 -35.02
N VAL A 32 9.69 18.03 -33.90
CA VAL A 32 10.76 17.48 -33.07
C VAL A 32 10.31 16.05 -32.72
N LYS A 33 11.02 15.06 -33.25
CA LYS A 33 10.83 13.65 -32.87
C LYS A 33 10.89 13.58 -31.34
N ARG A 34 9.71 13.51 -30.73
CA ARG A 34 9.61 13.41 -29.26
C ARG A 34 10.22 12.08 -28.85
N ASN A 35 11.35 12.12 -28.16
CA ASN A 35 12.01 10.95 -27.59
C ASN A 35 11.00 10.20 -26.71
N PHE A 36 11.07 8.86 -26.67
CA PHE A 36 10.23 7.99 -25.85
C PHE A 36 10.09 8.52 -24.41
N PHE A 37 11.19 9.02 -23.83
CA PHE A 37 11.22 9.59 -22.49
C PHE A 37 10.37 10.88 -22.34
N ARG A 38 10.33 11.75 -23.34
CA ARG A 38 9.44 12.91 -23.36
C ARG A 38 7.98 12.51 -23.50
N LYS A 39 7.65 11.55 -24.38
CA LYS A 39 6.28 11.02 -24.50
C LYS A 39 5.82 10.38 -23.19
N PHE A 40 6.70 9.69 -22.50
CA PHE A 40 6.46 9.10 -21.18
C PHE A 40 6.19 10.18 -20.13
N LEU A 41 7.01 11.24 -20.04
CA LEU A 41 6.79 12.35 -19.13
C LEU A 41 5.52 13.15 -19.46
N ASP A 42 5.23 13.38 -20.75
CA ASP A 42 4.01 14.06 -21.21
C ASP A 42 2.75 13.26 -20.84
N TYR A 43 2.78 11.93 -20.97
CA TYR A 43 1.70 11.04 -20.53
C TYR A 43 1.39 11.23 -19.04
N PHE A 44 2.40 11.30 -18.17
CA PHE A 44 2.23 11.54 -16.75
C PHE A 44 1.81 12.97 -16.40
N ASN A 45 2.25 13.96 -17.17
CA ASN A 45 1.79 15.35 -17.02
C ASN A 45 0.33 15.52 -17.43
N ASP A 46 -0.12 14.82 -18.48
CA ASP A 46 -1.51 14.82 -18.93
C ASP A 46 -2.43 13.99 -18.02
N ALA A 47 -1.89 12.97 -17.35
CA ALA A 47 -2.63 12.21 -16.33
C ALA A 47 -2.99 13.04 -15.08
N ASN A 48 -2.35 14.20 -14.86
CA ASN A 48 -2.68 15.14 -13.79
C ASN A 48 -3.83 16.11 -14.13
N LYS A 49 -4.29 16.16 -15.38
CA LYS A 49 -5.41 17.00 -15.77
C LYS A 49 -6.73 16.31 -15.39
N GLU A 50 -7.48 16.89 -14.45
CA GLU A 50 -8.81 16.40 -14.09
C GLU A 50 -9.73 16.42 -15.32
N LYS A 51 -10.09 15.25 -15.81
CA LYS A 51 -11.07 15.08 -16.90
C LYS A 51 -12.48 15.07 -16.30
N LYS A 52 -13.06 16.23 -16.06
CA LYS A 52 -14.34 16.43 -15.36
C LYS A 52 -15.57 15.71 -15.95
N ASN A 53 -15.50 15.14 -17.15
CA ASN A 53 -16.70 14.64 -17.87
C ASN A 53 -16.69 13.15 -18.25
N LYS A 54 -15.79 12.31 -17.72
CA LYS A 54 -15.80 10.89 -18.05
C LYS A 54 -16.61 10.06 -17.05
N LYS A 55 -17.47 9.17 -17.56
CA LYS A 55 -18.21 8.18 -16.74
C LYS A 55 -17.27 7.24 -15.99
N PHE A 56 -16.15 6.92 -16.61
CA PHE A 56 -15.11 6.04 -16.13
C PHE A 56 -13.76 6.63 -16.51
N ASP A 57 -12.96 6.99 -15.52
CA ASP A 57 -11.60 7.47 -15.76
C ASP A 57 -10.61 6.34 -15.50
N PHE A 58 -9.98 5.89 -16.58
CA PHE A 58 -9.08 4.76 -16.58
C PHE A 58 -7.62 5.21 -16.72
N SER A 59 -6.75 4.66 -15.88
CA SER A 59 -5.32 4.92 -15.91
C SER A 59 -4.55 3.62 -15.78
N ILE A 60 -3.52 3.44 -16.62
CA ILE A 60 -2.56 2.35 -16.47
C ILE A 60 -1.29 2.95 -15.86
N ILE A 61 -0.84 2.36 -14.77
CA ILE A 61 0.38 2.73 -14.06
C ILE A 61 1.19 1.46 -13.87
N GLY A 62 2.47 1.52 -14.16
CA GLY A 62 3.35 0.39 -13.92
C GLY A 62 4.75 0.64 -14.42
N GLY A 63 5.59 -0.29 -14.16
CA GLY A 63 7.00 -0.22 -14.52
C GLY A 63 7.83 -1.31 -13.86
N PRO A 64 9.11 -1.33 -14.17
CA PRO A 64 10.04 -2.23 -13.49
C PRO A 64 10.12 -1.87 -12.01
N HIS A 65 10.28 -2.89 -11.18
CA HIS A 65 10.52 -2.75 -9.76
C HIS A 65 11.60 -3.74 -9.32
N TYR A 66 12.11 -3.54 -8.14
CA TYR A 66 13.05 -4.45 -7.50
C TYR A 66 12.75 -4.55 -6.01
N SER A 67 12.80 -5.77 -5.49
CA SER A 67 12.87 -6.02 -4.04
C SER A 67 13.89 -7.12 -3.76
N SER A 68 14.35 -7.20 -2.53
CA SER A 68 15.28 -8.25 -2.13
C SER A 68 14.68 -9.65 -2.31
N ASP A 69 13.37 -9.76 -2.16
CA ASP A 69 12.63 -11.02 -2.21
C ASP A 69 12.27 -11.40 -3.65
N THR A 70 11.60 -10.52 -4.39
CA THR A 70 11.12 -10.80 -5.75
C THR A 70 12.12 -10.48 -6.85
N LYS A 71 13.29 -9.90 -6.51
CA LYS A 71 14.32 -9.44 -7.46
C LYS A 71 13.75 -8.44 -8.47
N LEU A 72 14.21 -8.47 -9.71
CA LEU A 72 13.72 -7.58 -10.77
C LEU A 72 12.36 -8.07 -11.27
N GLY A 73 11.38 -7.21 -11.29
CA GLY A 73 10.04 -7.50 -11.77
C GLY A 73 9.44 -6.38 -12.62
N LEU A 74 8.29 -6.67 -13.20
CA LEU A 74 7.45 -5.73 -13.93
C LEU A 74 6.04 -5.79 -13.38
N GLY A 75 5.64 -4.72 -12.69
CA GLY A 75 4.29 -4.57 -12.15
C GLY A 75 3.45 -3.61 -12.99
N LEU A 76 2.17 -3.95 -13.17
CA LEU A 76 1.17 -3.14 -13.86
C LEU A 76 -0.10 -3.02 -13.02
N VAL A 77 -0.66 -1.82 -12.95
CA VAL A 77 -1.95 -1.53 -12.32
C VAL A 77 -2.82 -0.77 -13.31
N ALA A 78 -3.94 -1.36 -13.70
CA ALA A 78 -4.99 -0.71 -14.46
C ALA A 78 -6.06 -0.23 -13.49
N ALA A 79 -6.09 1.06 -13.17
CA ALA A 79 -7.00 1.66 -12.21
C ALA A 79 -8.10 2.44 -12.91
N GLY A 80 -9.34 2.24 -12.46
CA GLY A 80 -10.52 2.96 -12.90
C GLY A 80 -11.21 3.68 -11.74
N LEU A 81 -11.62 4.92 -11.99
CA LEU A 81 -12.46 5.70 -11.09
C LEU A 81 -13.83 5.90 -11.74
N TYR A 82 -14.90 5.67 -11.00
CA TYR A 82 -16.27 5.85 -11.47
C TYR A 82 -17.18 6.37 -10.36
N ARG A 83 -18.24 7.08 -10.75
CA ARG A 83 -19.26 7.56 -9.80
C ARG A 83 -20.50 6.69 -9.92
N SER A 84 -20.98 6.18 -8.80
CA SER A 84 -22.23 5.43 -8.69
C SER A 84 -23.44 6.34 -8.86
N ASP A 85 -23.37 7.59 -8.37
CA ASP A 85 -24.34 8.64 -8.58
C ASP A 85 -23.64 9.90 -9.12
N ARG A 86 -24.13 10.43 -10.27
CA ARG A 86 -23.60 11.63 -10.91
C ARG A 86 -24.07 12.92 -10.27
N ASN A 87 -25.23 12.86 -9.62
CA ASN A 87 -25.83 14.01 -8.99
C ASN A 87 -25.25 14.26 -7.60
N ASP A 88 -24.60 13.24 -7.01
CA ASP A 88 -23.90 13.39 -5.75
C ASP A 88 -22.48 13.94 -5.99
N THR A 89 -22.36 15.27 -5.89
CA THR A 89 -21.10 15.99 -6.09
C THR A 89 -20.16 15.89 -4.89
N ILE A 90 -20.65 15.43 -3.74
CA ILE A 90 -19.90 15.31 -2.48
C ILE A 90 -19.26 13.93 -2.39
N LEU A 91 -19.91 12.90 -2.96
CA LEU A 91 -19.42 11.53 -2.95
C LEU A 91 -18.11 11.42 -3.75
N PRO A 92 -17.01 10.94 -3.15
CA PRO A 92 -15.81 10.61 -3.90
C PRO A 92 -16.10 9.50 -4.90
N PRO A 93 -15.31 9.37 -5.98
CA PRO A 93 -15.51 8.29 -6.94
C PRO A 93 -15.18 6.92 -6.32
N SER A 94 -15.98 5.93 -6.67
CA SER A 94 -15.65 4.52 -6.49
C SER A 94 -14.41 4.16 -7.30
N ASN A 95 -13.67 3.16 -6.87
CA ASN A 95 -12.47 2.72 -7.58
C ASN A 95 -12.49 1.20 -7.83
N VAL A 96 -11.82 0.82 -8.89
CA VAL A 96 -11.46 -0.57 -9.21
C VAL A 96 -10.07 -0.60 -9.79
N SER A 97 -9.26 -1.56 -9.38
CA SER A 97 -7.91 -1.74 -9.91
C SER A 97 -7.68 -3.21 -10.24
N LEU A 98 -7.29 -3.48 -11.46
CA LEU A 98 -6.69 -4.73 -11.86
C LEU A 98 -5.17 -4.55 -11.75
N TYR A 99 -4.50 -5.45 -11.06
CA TYR A 99 -3.05 -5.39 -10.87
C TYR A 99 -2.41 -6.74 -11.14
N GLY A 100 -1.23 -6.69 -11.71
CA GLY A 100 -0.45 -7.88 -12.01
C GLY A 100 1.03 -7.59 -11.91
N ASP A 101 1.80 -8.64 -11.67
CA ASP A 101 3.23 -8.58 -11.47
C ASP A 101 3.88 -9.87 -11.93
N VAL A 102 5.07 -9.75 -12.51
CA VAL A 102 5.93 -10.87 -12.85
C VAL A 102 7.38 -10.52 -12.55
N SER A 103 8.18 -11.49 -12.11
CA SER A 103 9.59 -11.25 -11.80
C SER A 103 10.53 -12.29 -12.38
N THR A 104 11.82 -11.95 -12.35
CA THR A 104 12.91 -12.80 -12.87
C THR A 104 13.13 -14.09 -12.08
N VAL A 105 12.60 -14.19 -10.87
CA VAL A 105 12.69 -15.40 -10.02
C VAL A 105 11.43 -16.27 -10.07
N GLY A 106 10.56 -16.06 -11.08
CA GLY A 106 9.36 -16.88 -11.23
C GLY A 106 8.17 -16.42 -10.37
N PHE A 107 8.24 -15.27 -9.69
CA PHE A 107 7.08 -14.68 -9.05
C PHE A 107 6.08 -14.22 -10.10
N TYR A 108 4.83 -14.55 -9.90
CA TYR A 108 3.71 -13.93 -10.62
C TYR A 108 2.54 -13.67 -9.70
N LEU A 109 1.89 -12.55 -9.92
CA LEU A 109 0.74 -12.07 -9.17
C LEU A 109 -0.31 -11.54 -10.15
N LEU A 110 -1.57 -11.87 -9.93
CA LEU A 110 -2.69 -11.20 -10.57
C LEU A 110 -3.78 -10.97 -9.53
N GLY A 111 -4.39 -9.78 -9.56
CA GLY A 111 -5.45 -9.48 -8.63
C GLY A 111 -6.35 -8.33 -9.08
N VAL A 112 -7.52 -8.26 -8.44
CA VAL A 112 -8.46 -7.17 -8.57
C VAL A 112 -8.87 -6.69 -7.19
N ARG A 113 -8.86 -5.38 -6.98
CA ARG A 113 -9.31 -4.75 -5.75
C ARG A 113 -10.09 -3.48 -6.04
N GLY A 114 -10.97 -3.14 -5.13
CA GLY A 114 -11.71 -1.89 -5.27
C GLY A 114 -12.58 -1.57 -4.07
N THR A 115 -13.13 -0.36 -4.13
CA THR A 115 -14.16 0.12 -3.21
C THR A 115 -15.29 0.71 -4.03
N HIS A 116 -16.47 0.11 -3.92
CA HIS A 116 -17.70 0.65 -4.46
C HIS A 116 -18.39 1.49 -3.38
N LEU A 117 -18.57 2.77 -3.66
CA LEU A 117 -19.26 3.71 -2.78
C LEU A 117 -20.70 3.86 -3.24
N PHE A 118 -21.63 3.63 -2.33
CA PHE A 118 -23.06 3.85 -2.57
C PHE A 118 -23.43 5.33 -2.34
N PRO A 119 -24.57 5.80 -2.87
CA PRO A 119 -24.99 7.18 -2.72
C PRO A 119 -24.92 7.69 -1.29
N HIS A 120 -24.50 8.95 -1.12
CA HIS A 120 -24.29 9.63 0.17
C HIS A 120 -23.26 8.95 1.07
N ASP A 121 -22.40 8.07 0.52
CA ASP A 121 -21.40 7.28 1.28
C ASP A 121 -22.01 6.50 2.46
N LYS A 122 -23.28 6.08 2.30
CA LYS A 122 -24.01 5.36 3.34
C LYS A 122 -23.51 3.94 3.52
N TYR A 123 -23.06 3.31 2.42
CA TYR A 123 -22.51 1.97 2.38
C TYR A 123 -21.25 1.95 1.53
N ARG A 124 -20.35 1.02 1.84
CA ARG A 124 -19.14 0.73 1.06
C ARG A 124 -19.01 -0.77 0.89
N LEU A 125 -18.75 -1.22 -0.33
CA LEU A 125 -18.34 -2.58 -0.63
C LEU A 125 -16.86 -2.56 -0.99
N ASN A 126 -16.02 -3.12 -0.13
CA ASN A 126 -14.61 -3.33 -0.40
C ASN A 126 -14.37 -4.77 -0.83
N TYR A 127 -13.53 -4.96 -1.83
CA TYR A 127 -13.16 -6.29 -2.31
C TYR A 127 -11.70 -6.32 -2.72
N ASN A 128 -11.07 -7.47 -2.46
CA ASN A 128 -9.71 -7.78 -2.89
C ASN A 128 -9.63 -9.27 -3.19
N LEU A 129 -9.36 -9.59 -4.46
CA LEU A 129 -9.13 -10.94 -4.94
C LEU A 129 -7.75 -10.97 -5.56
N TYR A 130 -6.93 -11.92 -5.19
CA TYR A 130 -5.64 -12.14 -5.84
C TYR A 130 -5.22 -13.59 -5.78
N PHE A 131 -4.33 -13.94 -6.67
CA PHE A 131 -3.53 -15.14 -6.60
C PHE A 131 -2.09 -14.82 -6.98
N TYR A 132 -1.17 -15.52 -6.37
CA TYR A 132 0.24 -15.46 -6.71
C TYR A 132 0.91 -16.81 -6.55
N SER A 133 1.99 -17.00 -7.29
CA SER A 133 2.94 -18.07 -7.08
C SER A 133 4.33 -17.46 -6.91
N PHE A 134 5.07 -17.98 -5.97
CA PHE A 134 6.35 -17.41 -5.59
C PHE A 134 7.28 -18.45 -4.99
N PRO A 135 8.50 -18.66 -5.56
CA PRO A 135 9.57 -19.32 -4.87
C PRO A 135 9.88 -18.59 -3.58
N SER A 136 9.65 -19.23 -2.45
CA SER A 136 9.64 -18.61 -1.13
C SER A 136 10.65 -19.28 -0.22
N LEU A 137 11.06 -18.56 0.83
CA LEU A 137 11.92 -19.10 1.88
C LEU A 137 11.11 -19.34 3.15
N TYR A 138 11.49 -20.39 3.88
CA TYR A 138 10.88 -20.75 5.16
C TYR A 138 11.98 -21.15 6.16
N TRP A 139 11.83 -20.69 7.40
CA TRP A 139 12.76 -20.99 8.51
C TRP A 139 12.10 -21.79 9.63
N GLY A 140 10.84 -22.21 9.48
CA GLY A 140 10.01 -22.73 10.57
C GLY A 140 9.20 -21.62 11.26
N ALA A 141 8.37 -22.04 12.23
CA ALA A 141 7.60 -21.12 13.07
C ALA A 141 8.38 -20.78 14.36
N GLY A 142 8.14 -19.58 14.90
CA GLY A 142 8.78 -19.07 16.11
C GLY A 142 10.01 -18.21 15.84
N TYR A 143 10.36 -17.41 16.85
CA TYR A 143 11.51 -16.50 16.78
C TYR A 143 12.85 -17.24 16.61
N ASP A 144 13.08 -18.29 17.37
CA ASP A 144 14.37 -19.02 17.39
C ASP A 144 14.64 -19.67 16.03
N ASN A 145 13.63 -20.23 15.40
CA ASN A 145 13.72 -20.79 14.06
C ASN A 145 14.08 -19.70 13.03
N GLY A 146 13.39 -18.56 13.06
CA GLY A 146 13.69 -17.42 12.18
C GLY A 146 15.06 -16.79 12.44
N ALA A 147 15.57 -16.85 13.66
CA ALA A 147 16.89 -16.35 14.03
C ALA A 147 18.03 -17.24 13.56
N ASN A 148 17.78 -18.55 13.39
CA ASN A 148 18.76 -19.51 12.90
C ASN A 148 18.81 -19.51 11.37
N SER A 149 19.92 -19.04 10.81
CA SER A 149 20.10 -19.00 9.34
C SER A 149 20.23 -20.40 8.73
N ASP A 150 20.64 -21.41 9.49
CA ASP A 150 20.72 -22.79 8.99
C ASP A 150 19.36 -23.41 8.71
N ASN A 151 18.28 -22.81 9.22
CA ASN A 151 16.90 -23.23 8.94
C ASN A 151 16.36 -22.69 7.60
N GLU A 152 17.13 -21.87 6.88
CA GLU A 152 16.70 -21.40 5.56
C GLU A 152 16.41 -22.56 4.63
N SER A 153 15.21 -22.60 4.08
CA SER A 153 14.67 -23.67 3.24
C SER A 153 13.87 -23.10 2.09
N ASP A 154 14.25 -23.46 0.88
CA ASP A 154 13.46 -23.13 -0.32
C ASP A 154 12.16 -23.94 -0.38
N TYR A 155 11.10 -23.33 -0.88
CA TYR A 155 9.86 -23.98 -1.25
C TYR A 155 9.07 -23.13 -2.23
N ASP A 156 8.20 -23.75 -3.02
CA ASP A 156 7.28 -23.03 -3.87
C ASP A 156 5.94 -22.80 -3.17
N ARG A 157 5.46 -21.56 -3.21
CA ARG A 157 4.19 -21.15 -2.61
C ARG A 157 3.21 -20.68 -3.67
N PHE A 158 2.03 -21.30 -3.69
CA PHE A 158 0.87 -20.76 -4.36
C PHE A 158 -0.13 -20.25 -3.33
N GLN A 159 -0.66 -19.05 -3.55
CA GLN A 159 -1.69 -18.48 -2.68
C GLN A 159 -2.78 -17.80 -3.51
N ALA A 160 -4.03 -18.04 -3.12
CA ALA A 160 -5.19 -17.29 -3.59
C ALA A 160 -5.98 -16.78 -2.39
N GLN A 161 -6.43 -15.54 -2.45
CA GLN A 161 -7.27 -14.94 -1.42
C GLN A 161 -8.42 -14.17 -2.05
N MET A 162 -9.59 -14.28 -1.45
CA MET A 162 -10.73 -13.42 -1.69
C MET A 162 -11.16 -12.79 -0.35
N LYS A 163 -11.08 -11.48 -0.24
CA LYS A 163 -11.55 -10.71 0.92
C LYS A 163 -12.63 -9.73 0.46
N VAL A 164 -13.78 -9.79 1.10
CA VAL A 164 -14.92 -8.90 0.81
C VAL A 164 -15.47 -8.39 2.13
N ASP A 165 -15.71 -7.10 2.24
CA ASP A 165 -16.43 -6.51 3.36
C ASP A 165 -17.49 -5.51 2.87
N PHE A 166 -18.64 -5.49 3.56
CA PHE A 166 -19.74 -4.58 3.28
C PHE A 166 -19.95 -3.68 4.51
N MET A 167 -19.56 -2.42 4.38
CA MET A 167 -19.46 -1.48 5.48
C MET A 167 -20.65 -0.53 5.51
N PHE A 168 -21.24 -0.36 6.67
CA PHE A 168 -22.31 0.59 7.00
C PHE A 168 -21.69 1.83 7.67
N ARG A 169 -22.02 3.01 7.19
CA ARG A 169 -21.59 4.25 7.83
C ARG A 169 -22.43 4.51 9.08
N LEU A 170 -21.82 4.46 10.25
CA LEU A 170 -22.48 4.78 11.52
C LEU A 170 -22.33 6.25 11.92
N ALA A 171 -21.18 6.85 11.59
CA ALA A 171 -20.88 8.25 11.85
C ALA A 171 -19.91 8.80 10.80
N ARG A 172 -19.58 10.08 10.87
CA ARG A 172 -18.57 10.65 9.97
C ARG A 172 -17.26 9.89 10.08
N ASN A 173 -16.76 9.41 8.94
CA ASN A 173 -15.51 8.63 8.82
C ASN A 173 -15.51 7.27 9.56
N PHE A 174 -16.63 6.84 10.11
CA PHE A 174 -16.72 5.63 10.91
C PHE A 174 -17.70 4.63 10.28
N TYR A 175 -17.20 3.42 10.06
CA TYR A 175 -17.91 2.35 9.36
C TYR A 175 -17.73 1.04 10.10
N VAL A 176 -18.77 0.20 10.05
CA VAL A 176 -18.74 -1.17 10.56
C VAL A 176 -19.51 -2.07 9.60
N GLY A 177 -19.09 -3.33 9.49
CA GLY A 177 -19.82 -4.25 8.64
C GLY A 177 -19.28 -5.66 8.64
N PRO A 178 -20.06 -6.61 8.10
CA PRO A 178 -19.64 -7.99 7.94
C PRO A 178 -18.53 -8.10 6.89
N MET A 179 -17.70 -9.12 7.06
CA MET A 179 -16.67 -9.50 6.11
C MET A 179 -16.64 -11.01 5.91
N ALA A 180 -16.17 -11.43 4.75
CA ALA A 180 -15.87 -12.82 4.41
C ALA A 180 -14.47 -12.87 3.78
N VAL A 181 -13.70 -13.87 4.16
CA VAL A 181 -12.36 -14.13 3.59
C VAL A 181 -12.24 -15.60 3.25
N PHE A 182 -11.85 -15.87 2.03
CA PHE A 182 -11.43 -17.18 1.57
C PHE A 182 -9.94 -17.16 1.32
N ASP A 183 -9.21 -18.10 1.92
CA ASP A 183 -7.78 -18.28 1.75
C ASP A 183 -7.49 -19.68 1.24
N TYR A 184 -6.66 -19.76 0.22
CA TYR A 184 -6.05 -20.99 -0.25
C TYR A 184 -4.54 -20.80 -0.30
N VAL A 185 -3.79 -21.63 0.42
CA VAL A 185 -2.32 -21.63 0.44
C VAL A 185 -1.83 -23.04 0.20
N TYR A 186 -0.94 -23.20 -0.74
CA TYR A 186 -0.31 -24.49 -1.06
C TYR A 186 1.20 -24.29 -1.16
N GLY A 187 1.94 -25.04 -0.34
CA GLY A 187 3.39 -25.15 -0.42
C GLY A 187 3.79 -26.51 -0.99
N HIS A 188 4.82 -26.53 -1.81
CA HIS A 188 5.38 -27.74 -2.39
C HIS A 188 6.89 -27.58 -2.64
N ASP A 189 7.56 -28.67 -3.01
CA ASP A 189 8.99 -28.71 -3.34
C ASP A 189 9.88 -28.16 -2.20
N PHE A 190 9.61 -28.65 -0.99
CA PHE A 190 10.34 -28.22 0.20
C PHE A 190 11.74 -28.83 0.25
N GLU A 191 12.76 -27.99 0.41
CA GLU A 191 14.14 -28.45 0.62
C GLU A 191 14.32 -29.12 2.00
N LYS A 192 13.69 -28.54 3.06
CA LYS A 192 13.73 -29.02 4.44
C LYS A 192 12.32 -29.28 4.98
N PRO A 193 11.70 -30.41 4.62
CA PRO A 193 10.30 -30.69 5.00
C PRO A 193 10.11 -30.88 6.52
N GLU A 194 11.16 -31.17 7.28
CA GLU A 194 11.12 -31.28 8.74
C GLU A 194 10.71 -29.98 9.44
N LEU A 195 10.97 -28.81 8.85
CA LEU A 195 10.61 -27.51 9.39
C LEU A 195 9.09 -27.29 9.46
N TRP A 196 8.32 -28.08 8.71
CA TRP A 196 6.86 -28.05 8.77
C TRP A 196 6.25 -28.85 9.92
N GLU A 197 7.06 -29.61 10.68
CA GLU A 197 6.63 -30.33 11.88
C GLU A 197 5.36 -31.18 11.68
N GLY A 198 5.18 -31.76 10.49
CA GLY A 198 4.01 -32.55 10.10
C GLY A 198 2.73 -31.73 9.83
N MET A 199 2.81 -30.41 9.77
CA MET A 199 1.69 -29.56 9.37
C MET A 199 1.29 -29.82 7.92
N SER A 200 0.00 -29.63 7.60
CA SER A 200 -0.49 -29.77 6.24
C SER A 200 0.07 -28.67 5.34
N THR A 201 0.70 -29.03 4.23
CA THR A 201 1.23 -28.12 3.22
C THR A 201 0.14 -27.40 2.43
N ARG A 202 -1.11 -27.86 2.52
CA ARG A 202 -2.27 -27.26 1.89
C ARG A 202 -3.22 -26.71 2.95
N THR A 203 -3.58 -25.45 2.82
CA THR A 203 -4.55 -24.74 3.63
C THR A 203 -5.70 -24.27 2.76
N THR A 204 -6.92 -24.66 3.10
CA THR A 204 -8.15 -24.05 2.60
C THR A 204 -8.93 -23.54 3.78
N ASN A 205 -9.27 -22.25 3.78
CA ASN A 205 -9.91 -21.61 4.93
C ASN A 205 -10.99 -20.62 4.48
N LEU A 206 -12.16 -20.70 5.09
CA LEU A 206 -13.24 -19.74 4.94
C LEU A 206 -13.51 -19.09 6.30
N SER A 207 -13.34 -17.78 6.35
CA SER A 207 -13.60 -16.98 7.55
C SER A 207 -14.77 -16.04 7.33
N LEU A 208 -15.60 -15.91 8.36
CA LEU A 208 -16.59 -14.84 8.47
C LEU A 208 -16.21 -13.93 9.63
N GLY A 209 -16.53 -12.65 9.54
CA GLY A 209 -16.14 -11.72 10.56
C GLY A 209 -16.81 -10.36 10.48
N LEU A 210 -16.27 -9.46 11.28
CA LEU A 210 -16.69 -8.07 11.35
C LEU A 210 -15.47 -7.16 11.15
N SER A 211 -15.66 -6.10 10.37
CA SER A 211 -14.71 -5.02 10.20
C SER A 211 -15.21 -3.73 10.83
N LEU A 212 -14.33 -3.03 11.51
CA LEU A 212 -14.53 -1.67 11.98
C LEU A 212 -13.48 -0.79 11.29
N LEU A 213 -13.91 0.32 10.72
CA LEU A 213 -13.04 1.26 10.01
C LEU A 213 -13.33 2.69 10.45
N TYR A 214 -12.29 3.39 10.88
CA TYR A 214 -12.28 4.85 11.00
C TYR A 214 -11.20 5.41 10.08
N ASP A 215 -11.57 6.28 9.14
CA ASP A 215 -10.63 6.88 8.19
C ASP A 215 -10.89 8.38 8.01
N SER A 216 -10.04 9.19 8.62
CA SER A 216 -10.07 10.65 8.53
C SER A 216 -8.86 11.22 7.78
N ARG A 217 -8.12 10.39 7.05
CA ARG A 217 -6.97 10.82 6.25
C ARG A 217 -7.38 11.84 5.19
N ASP A 218 -6.53 12.83 5.00
CA ASP A 218 -6.71 13.85 3.96
C ASP A 218 -6.50 13.30 2.54
N PHE A 219 -5.71 12.21 2.41
CA PHE A 219 -5.45 11.54 1.15
C PHE A 219 -5.09 10.06 1.35
N LEU A 220 -5.54 9.17 0.45
CA LEU A 220 -5.39 7.73 0.63
C LEU A 220 -3.97 7.21 0.38
N THR A 221 -3.28 7.75 -0.63
CA THR A 221 -1.98 7.23 -1.11
C THR A 221 -0.76 7.92 -0.50
N ASN A 222 -0.94 9.13 0.05
CA ASN A 222 0.11 9.89 0.72
C ASN A 222 -0.56 10.87 1.69
N ALA A 223 -0.99 10.37 2.85
CA ALA A 223 -1.62 11.17 3.87
C ALA A 223 -0.62 12.11 4.56
N HIS A 224 -1.04 13.35 4.79
CA HIS A 224 -0.29 14.34 5.57
C HIS A 224 -0.95 14.64 6.91
N LYS A 225 -2.24 14.32 7.05
CA LYS A 225 -3.03 14.55 8.27
C LYS A 225 -4.10 13.48 8.39
N GLY A 226 -4.45 13.19 9.65
CA GLY A 226 -5.57 12.34 9.98
C GLY A 226 -5.18 11.02 10.61
N TYR A 227 -6.20 10.23 10.85
CA TYR A 227 -6.11 8.92 11.49
C TYR A 227 -6.71 7.86 10.58
N TYR A 228 -6.15 6.68 10.62
CA TYR A 228 -6.70 5.46 10.08
C TYR A 228 -6.69 4.42 11.18
N LEU A 229 -7.82 3.76 11.38
CA LEU A 229 -7.96 2.63 12.29
C LEU A 229 -8.83 1.59 11.60
N ARG A 230 -8.31 0.39 11.45
CA ARG A 230 -9.07 -0.77 10.99
C ARG A 230 -8.88 -1.91 11.98
N ILE A 231 -10.00 -2.51 12.38
CA ILE A 231 -10.04 -3.71 13.21
C ILE A 231 -10.87 -4.74 12.45
N ASP A 232 -10.25 -5.86 12.11
CA ASP A 232 -10.93 -7.00 11.51
C ASP A 232 -10.91 -8.16 12.50
N GLN A 233 -12.10 -8.61 12.94
CA GLN A 233 -12.25 -9.81 13.73
C GLN A 233 -12.80 -10.93 12.85
N ARG A 234 -12.06 -12.02 12.69
CA ARG A 234 -12.41 -13.15 11.82
C ARG A 234 -12.53 -14.43 12.61
N PHE A 235 -13.48 -15.27 12.20
CA PHE A 235 -13.74 -16.57 12.76
C PHE A 235 -13.73 -17.61 11.65
N SER A 236 -12.96 -18.68 11.83
CA SER A 236 -12.81 -19.81 10.92
C SER A 236 -13.30 -21.09 11.60
N PRO A 237 -14.61 -21.26 11.85
CA PRO A 237 -15.12 -22.42 12.54
C PRO A 237 -15.12 -23.67 11.64
N ALA A 238 -15.08 -24.85 12.23
CA ALA A 238 -15.07 -26.13 11.51
C ALA A 238 -16.32 -26.37 10.66
N PHE A 239 -17.49 -25.85 11.07
CA PHE A 239 -18.74 -26.03 10.32
C PHE A 239 -18.76 -25.35 8.94
N LEU A 240 -17.83 -24.42 8.68
CA LEU A 240 -17.59 -23.84 7.33
C LEU A 240 -16.70 -24.71 6.44
N GLY A 241 -16.37 -25.94 6.86
CA GLY A 241 -15.52 -26.87 6.12
C GLY A 241 -14.02 -26.66 6.40
N ASN A 242 -13.66 -25.83 7.38
CA ASN A 242 -12.27 -25.62 7.77
C ASN A 242 -11.71 -26.83 8.50
N LYS A 243 -10.51 -27.28 8.08
CA LYS A 243 -9.75 -28.34 8.77
C LYS A 243 -9.28 -27.88 10.15
N TYR A 244 -8.96 -26.60 10.28
CA TYR A 244 -8.46 -25.98 11.52
C TYR A 244 -9.46 -24.92 11.98
N ALA A 245 -9.94 -25.06 13.22
CA ALA A 245 -10.79 -24.05 13.84
C ALA A 245 -9.93 -23.05 14.60
N PHE A 246 -10.02 -21.79 14.22
CA PHE A 246 -9.31 -20.68 14.87
C PHE A 246 -10.06 -19.37 14.65
N SER A 247 -9.61 -18.33 15.31
CA SER A 247 -10.05 -16.96 15.04
C SER A 247 -8.86 -16.02 15.04
N ASN A 248 -9.00 -14.85 14.44
CA ASN A 248 -7.97 -13.85 14.50
C ASN A 248 -8.52 -12.43 14.57
N THR A 249 -7.70 -11.57 15.18
CA THR A 249 -7.89 -10.13 15.24
C THR A 249 -6.73 -9.47 14.51
N GLU A 250 -7.05 -8.68 13.50
CA GLU A 250 -6.08 -7.83 12.79
C GLU A 250 -6.40 -6.37 13.13
N LEU A 251 -5.39 -5.64 13.59
CA LEU A 251 -5.46 -4.22 13.88
C LEU A 251 -4.40 -3.48 13.05
N ASP A 252 -4.82 -2.49 12.29
CA ASP A 252 -3.93 -1.53 11.62
C ASP A 252 -4.36 -0.13 12.02
N THR A 253 -3.48 0.59 12.70
CA THR A 253 -3.70 1.98 13.07
C THR A 253 -2.57 2.85 12.58
N ARG A 254 -2.94 4.01 12.02
CA ARG A 254 -1.99 4.96 11.43
C ARG A 254 -2.36 6.37 11.82
N TYR A 255 -1.34 7.16 12.07
CA TYR A 255 -1.46 8.57 12.39
C TYR A 255 -0.56 9.41 11.52
N TYR A 256 -1.06 10.56 11.05
CA TYR A 256 -0.33 11.47 10.18
C TYR A 256 -0.47 12.89 10.68
N HIS A 257 0.65 13.58 10.79
CA HIS A 257 0.68 14.97 11.22
C HIS A 257 1.72 15.76 10.43
N THR A 258 1.30 16.89 9.86
CA THR A 258 2.23 17.85 9.26
C THR A 258 2.87 18.67 10.38
N ILE A 259 4.16 18.48 10.59
CA ILE A 259 4.90 19.15 11.68
C ILE A 259 5.49 20.50 11.26
N TRP A 260 5.89 20.62 9.98
CA TRP A 260 6.34 21.87 9.36
C TRP A 260 6.10 21.83 7.84
N LYS A 261 6.50 22.90 7.15
CA LYS A 261 6.32 22.98 5.68
C LYS A 261 7.09 21.86 4.95
N GLY A 262 6.34 20.96 4.33
CA GLY A 262 6.88 19.80 3.61
C GLY A 262 7.31 18.63 4.52
N GLY A 263 7.19 18.75 5.84
CA GLY A 263 7.51 17.71 6.80
C GLY A 263 6.27 17.03 7.35
N VAL A 264 6.17 15.70 7.23
CA VAL A 264 5.08 14.88 7.75
C VAL A 264 5.65 13.80 8.65
N LEU A 265 5.15 13.76 9.89
CA LEU A 265 5.39 12.65 10.80
C LEU A 265 4.24 11.65 10.62
N ALA A 266 4.59 10.41 10.30
CA ALA A 266 3.65 9.30 10.15
C ALA A 266 4.00 8.20 11.15
N GLY A 267 3.00 7.63 11.79
CA GLY A 267 3.14 6.49 12.69
C GLY A 267 2.20 5.37 12.29
N GLN A 268 2.64 4.14 12.44
CA GLN A 268 1.83 2.95 12.25
C GLN A 268 2.07 1.95 13.38
N PHE A 269 1.00 1.31 13.81
CA PHE A 269 1.03 0.08 14.60
C PHE A 269 0.14 -0.95 13.92
N HIS A 270 0.70 -2.12 13.69
CA HIS A 270 -0.01 -3.24 13.09
C HIS A 270 0.15 -4.49 13.96
N THR A 271 -0.89 -5.30 14.07
CA THR A 271 -0.81 -6.60 14.72
C THR A 271 -1.82 -7.57 14.11
N LEU A 272 -1.41 -8.82 13.97
CA LEU A 272 -2.25 -9.96 13.66
C LEU A 272 -2.11 -10.98 14.78
N LEU A 273 -3.23 -11.26 15.46
CA LEU A 273 -3.31 -12.16 16.60
C LEU A 273 -4.19 -13.34 16.23
N ASN A 274 -3.63 -14.53 16.12
CA ASN A 274 -4.38 -15.75 15.91
C ASN A 274 -4.62 -16.46 17.27
N TYR A 275 -5.86 -16.93 17.46
CA TYR A 275 -6.31 -17.66 18.63
C TYR A 275 -6.69 -19.08 18.21
N GLY A 276 -6.22 -20.09 18.93
CA GLY A 276 -6.39 -21.50 18.60
C GLY A 276 -5.25 -22.05 17.76
N ASN A 277 -5.57 -22.85 16.76
CA ASN A 277 -4.58 -23.54 15.93
C ASN A 277 -4.65 -23.11 14.46
N PRO A 278 -4.12 -21.93 14.10
CA PRO A 278 -4.07 -21.50 12.72
C PRO A 278 -3.16 -22.43 11.90
N PRO A 279 -3.49 -22.72 10.63
CA PRO A 279 -2.60 -23.46 9.76
C PRO A 279 -1.34 -22.64 9.42
N TRP A 280 -0.24 -23.31 9.08
CA TRP A 280 1.04 -22.67 8.81
C TRP A 280 0.96 -21.53 7.78
N GLY A 281 0.14 -21.71 6.74
CA GLY A 281 -0.03 -20.71 5.67
C GLY A 281 -0.73 -19.43 6.09
N LEU A 282 -1.35 -19.40 7.30
CA LEU A 282 -2.06 -18.25 7.86
C LEU A 282 -1.46 -17.77 9.20
N LEU A 283 -0.25 -18.22 9.53
CA LEU A 283 0.53 -17.66 10.62
C LEU A 283 0.82 -16.18 10.35
N ALA A 284 0.88 -15.40 11.42
CA ALA A 284 1.28 -14.00 11.35
C ALA A 284 2.77 -13.88 11.00
N THR A 285 3.10 -12.99 10.08
CA THR A 285 4.45 -12.79 9.54
C THR A 285 4.96 -11.39 9.82
N LEU A 286 6.28 -11.25 9.98
CA LEU A 286 6.99 -9.97 9.96
C LEU A 286 7.74 -9.79 8.64
N GLY A 287 7.95 -8.53 8.27
CA GLY A 287 8.64 -8.15 7.04
C GLY A 287 7.66 -7.96 5.87
N SER A 288 7.81 -6.87 5.18
CA SER A 288 7.11 -6.60 3.93
C SER A 288 7.68 -5.34 3.28
N SER A 289 7.18 -4.99 2.11
CA SER A 289 7.48 -3.68 1.51
C SER A 289 6.81 -2.49 2.22
N TYR A 290 5.97 -2.73 3.23
CA TYR A 290 5.20 -1.71 3.94
C TYR A 290 5.61 -1.54 5.40
N SER A 291 5.91 -2.63 6.09
CA SER A 291 6.26 -2.68 7.50
C SER A 291 7.46 -3.60 7.71
N MET A 292 8.28 -3.30 8.73
CA MET A 292 9.53 -4.03 9.00
C MET A 292 10.42 -4.15 7.74
N ARG A 293 10.50 -3.08 6.98
CA ARG A 293 11.23 -2.99 5.71
C ARG A 293 12.70 -3.32 5.90
N GLY A 294 13.21 -4.30 5.16
CA GLY A 294 14.57 -4.83 5.32
C GLY A 294 14.60 -6.26 5.81
N TYR A 295 13.51 -6.75 6.40
CA TYR A 295 13.34 -8.17 6.69
C TYR A 295 12.67 -8.88 5.53
N TYR A 296 13.11 -10.13 5.26
CA TYR A 296 12.43 -11.04 4.35
C TYR A 296 11.03 -11.36 4.93
N GLU A 297 9.98 -11.23 4.11
CA GLU A 297 8.62 -11.47 4.55
C GLU A 297 8.43 -12.91 5.01
N GLY A 298 8.04 -13.07 6.28
CA GLY A 298 7.79 -14.37 6.88
C GLY A 298 9.04 -15.15 7.33
N ARG A 299 10.24 -14.56 7.34
CA ARG A 299 11.36 -15.14 8.05
C ARG A 299 11.04 -15.34 9.54
N TYR A 300 10.45 -14.33 10.14
CA TYR A 300 9.89 -14.41 11.49
C TYR A 300 8.38 -14.51 11.39
N ARG A 301 7.83 -15.64 11.81
CA ARG A 301 6.41 -15.93 11.81
C ARG A 301 6.01 -16.76 13.01
N ASP A 302 4.80 -16.51 13.51
CA ASP A 302 4.20 -17.28 14.60
C ASP A 302 2.68 -17.12 14.59
N LYS A 303 1.98 -17.61 15.60
CA LYS A 303 0.53 -17.38 15.74
C LYS A 303 0.21 -15.89 15.83
N CYS A 304 1.05 -15.11 16.48
CA CYS A 304 0.87 -13.67 16.67
C CYS A 304 2.08 -12.92 16.14
N ALA A 305 1.85 -11.75 15.55
CA ALA A 305 2.89 -10.78 15.22
C ALA A 305 2.39 -9.37 15.49
N MET A 306 3.29 -8.50 15.90
CA MET A 306 3.04 -7.07 16.04
C MET A 306 4.27 -6.28 15.59
N ASP A 307 4.02 -5.13 15.02
CA ASP A 307 5.05 -4.18 14.63
C ASP A 307 4.55 -2.73 14.77
N ALA A 308 5.51 -1.83 14.99
CA ALA A 308 5.28 -0.42 15.03
C ALA A 308 6.40 0.32 14.30
N GLN A 309 6.07 1.40 13.62
CA GLN A 309 7.06 2.26 12.97
C GLN A 309 6.64 3.72 13.01
N ILE A 310 7.65 4.58 13.02
CA ILE A 310 7.52 6.03 12.88
C ILE A 310 8.38 6.45 11.72
N GLU A 311 7.81 7.23 10.81
CA GLU A 311 8.45 7.70 9.58
C GLU A 311 8.33 9.22 9.49
N LEU A 312 9.45 9.89 9.27
CA LEU A 312 9.51 11.29 8.91
C LEU A 312 9.69 11.41 7.40
N ARG A 313 8.72 12.02 6.74
CA ARG A 313 8.72 12.32 5.30
C ARG A 313 9.00 13.79 5.11
N GLN A 314 10.00 14.14 4.31
CA GLN A 314 10.37 15.52 4.01
C GLN A 314 10.34 15.77 2.50
N HIS A 315 9.48 16.67 2.07
CA HIS A 315 9.56 17.26 0.73
C HIS A 315 10.77 18.21 0.69
N VAL A 316 11.67 18.00 -0.25
CA VAL A 316 12.94 18.77 -0.34
C VAL A 316 12.85 19.82 -1.43
N TRP A 317 12.59 19.42 -2.67
CA TRP A 317 12.62 20.33 -3.80
C TRP A 317 11.83 19.79 -4.99
N LYS A 318 10.96 20.62 -5.58
CA LYS A 318 10.09 20.28 -6.72
C LYS A 318 9.28 19.00 -6.46
N ARG A 319 9.67 17.88 -7.07
CA ARG A 319 9.03 16.57 -6.95
C ARG A 319 9.82 15.60 -6.05
N ASN A 320 10.91 16.09 -5.44
CA ASN A 320 11.84 15.26 -4.70
C ASN A 320 11.60 15.39 -3.20
N GLY A 321 11.63 14.27 -2.52
CA GLY A 321 11.53 14.15 -1.08
C GLY A 321 12.39 13.01 -0.56
N VAL A 322 12.53 12.95 0.73
CA VAL A 322 13.22 11.89 1.46
C VAL A 322 12.35 11.40 2.62
N ALA A 323 12.58 10.18 3.04
CA ALA A 323 11.98 9.63 4.23
C ALA A 323 13.04 8.93 5.08
N VAL A 324 12.86 8.97 6.40
CA VAL A 324 13.62 8.17 7.35
C VAL A 324 12.66 7.54 8.34
N TRP A 325 12.93 6.33 8.77
CA TRP A 325 12.07 5.64 9.72
C TRP A 325 12.85 4.83 10.74
N VAL A 326 12.19 4.60 11.84
CA VAL A 326 12.55 3.62 12.85
C VAL A 326 11.32 2.82 13.22
N GLY A 327 11.51 1.58 13.58
CA GLY A 327 10.44 0.68 13.99
C GLY A 327 10.96 -0.53 14.74
N ALA A 328 10.03 -1.33 15.19
CA ALA A 328 10.32 -2.59 15.85
C ALA A 328 9.14 -3.54 15.67
N GLY A 329 9.40 -4.84 15.70
CA GLY A 329 8.36 -5.87 15.62
C GLY A 329 8.81 -7.16 16.26
N THR A 330 7.84 -8.03 16.53
CA THR A 330 8.07 -9.37 17.08
C THR A 330 6.98 -10.34 16.64
N ALA A 331 7.34 -11.60 16.49
CA ALA A 331 6.41 -12.71 16.33
C ALA A 331 6.49 -13.61 17.57
N PHE A 332 5.35 -14.11 18.06
CA PHE A 332 5.25 -14.86 19.30
C PHE A 332 4.03 -15.80 19.29
N PRO A 333 4.06 -16.93 20.02
CA PRO A 333 2.98 -17.91 19.97
C PRO A 333 1.69 -17.46 20.70
N LYS A 334 1.81 -16.71 21.79
CA LYS A 334 0.71 -16.12 22.59
C LYS A 334 1.24 -15.02 23.52
N PHE A 335 0.37 -14.17 24.02
CA PHE A 335 0.77 -13.05 24.90
C PHE A 335 1.50 -13.46 26.18
N SER A 336 1.19 -14.61 26.75
CA SER A 336 1.89 -15.12 27.93
C SER A 336 3.34 -15.57 27.66
N GLU A 337 3.70 -15.71 26.39
CA GLU A 337 5.03 -16.08 25.91
C GLU A 337 5.70 -14.95 25.13
N PHE A 338 5.17 -13.74 25.25
CA PHE A 338 5.80 -12.54 24.71
C PHE A 338 7.10 -12.25 25.45
N ASP A 339 8.22 -12.19 24.70
CA ASP A 339 9.54 -11.85 25.25
C ASP A 339 10.07 -10.59 24.58
N VAL A 340 10.37 -9.57 25.37
CA VAL A 340 10.97 -8.31 24.90
C VAL A 340 12.34 -8.51 24.24
N LYS A 341 13.04 -9.61 24.54
CA LYS A 341 14.32 -9.97 23.93
C LYS A 341 14.17 -10.38 22.46
N HIS A 342 12.96 -10.78 22.07
CA HIS A 342 12.62 -11.18 20.70
C HIS A 342 12.17 -9.98 19.84
N ILE A 343 12.21 -8.75 20.37
CA ILE A 343 11.92 -7.57 19.59
C ILE A 343 13.04 -7.32 18.59
N LEU A 344 12.65 -7.22 17.33
CA LEU A 344 13.51 -6.99 16.19
C LEU A 344 13.48 -5.50 15.82
N PRO A 345 14.62 -4.81 15.78
CA PRO A 345 14.68 -3.42 15.35
C PRO A 345 14.55 -3.30 13.84
N ASN A 346 13.97 -2.20 13.38
CA ASN A 346 13.92 -1.84 11.97
C ASN A 346 14.20 -0.34 11.82
N TYR A 347 15.03 0.03 10.85
CA TYR A 347 15.29 1.42 10.51
C TYR A 347 15.72 1.53 9.06
N GLY A 348 15.65 2.74 8.52
CA GLY A 348 16.06 2.94 7.16
C GLY A 348 15.83 4.36 6.67
N PHE A 349 16.12 4.55 5.40
CA PHE A 349 15.90 5.79 4.69
C PHE A 349 15.46 5.53 3.26
N GLY A 350 14.78 6.50 2.68
CA GLY A 350 14.28 6.37 1.32
C GLY A 350 14.18 7.68 0.59
N TYR A 351 14.17 7.56 -0.73
CA TYR A 351 13.94 8.66 -1.65
C TYR A 351 12.50 8.61 -2.16
N ARG A 352 11.92 9.79 -2.39
CA ARG A 352 10.55 9.97 -2.89
C ARG A 352 10.59 10.85 -4.14
N TRP A 353 9.95 10.37 -5.20
CA TRP A 353 9.71 11.17 -6.38
C TRP A 353 8.22 11.25 -6.67
N GLU A 354 7.64 12.44 -6.50
CA GLU A 354 6.23 12.70 -6.78
C GLU A 354 5.99 12.74 -8.29
N PHE A 355 5.65 11.62 -8.89
CA PHE A 355 5.38 11.55 -10.32
C PHE A 355 3.98 12.07 -10.67
N LYS A 356 3.02 11.95 -9.77
CA LYS A 356 1.67 12.51 -9.79
C LYS A 356 1.35 13.10 -8.42
N LYS A 357 0.48 14.12 -8.36
CA LYS A 357 0.08 14.76 -7.10
C LYS A 357 -0.31 13.72 -6.05
N ARG A 358 0.42 13.68 -4.94
CA ARG A 358 0.21 12.76 -3.82
C ARG A 358 0.41 11.27 -4.17
N VAL A 359 1.13 10.99 -5.25
CA VAL A 359 1.53 9.63 -5.63
C VAL A 359 3.03 9.62 -5.87
N ASN A 360 3.75 8.96 -5.00
CA ASN A 360 5.20 8.92 -5.01
C ASN A 360 5.73 7.60 -5.58
N VAL A 361 6.78 7.67 -6.36
CA VAL A 361 7.72 6.56 -6.53
C VAL A 361 8.62 6.55 -5.31
N ARG A 362 8.80 5.39 -4.73
CA ARG A 362 9.52 5.17 -3.48
C ARG A 362 10.71 4.24 -3.71
N LEU A 363 11.86 4.68 -3.24
CA LEU A 363 13.08 3.86 -3.16
C LEU A 363 13.48 3.83 -1.68
N ASP A 364 13.39 2.68 -1.05
CA ASP A 364 13.68 2.47 0.36
C ASP A 364 14.85 1.52 0.54
N LEU A 365 15.75 1.84 1.46
CA LEU A 365 16.77 0.95 1.97
C LEU A 365 16.52 0.73 3.46
N GLY A 366 16.07 -0.47 3.79
CA GLY A 366 15.72 -0.87 5.15
C GLY A 366 16.75 -1.80 5.74
N PHE A 367 16.96 -1.66 7.05
CA PHE A 367 17.90 -2.43 7.84
C PHE A 367 17.17 -3.12 8.98
N GLY A 368 17.46 -4.39 9.15
CA GLY A 368 17.01 -5.20 10.27
C GLY A 368 18.19 -5.94 10.92
N LYS A 369 17.90 -6.80 11.89
CA LYS A 369 18.90 -7.66 12.51
C LYS A 369 19.43 -8.66 11.48
N HIS A 370 20.69 -8.49 11.07
CA HIS A 370 21.38 -9.33 10.09
C HIS A 370 20.71 -9.40 8.71
N GLN A 371 19.89 -8.40 8.35
CA GLN A 371 19.20 -8.32 7.07
C GLN A 371 19.18 -6.89 6.56
N THR A 372 19.16 -6.77 5.23
CA THR A 372 19.00 -5.49 4.53
C THR A 372 18.11 -5.72 3.33
N GLY A 373 17.15 -4.85 3.11
CA GLY A 373 16.23 -4.91 1.98
C GLY A 373 16.21 -3.61 1.21
N PHE A 374 16.22 -3.72 -0.10
CA PHE A 374 15.98 -2.62 -1.02
C PHE A 374 14.58 -2.78 -1.63
N ILE A 375 13.81 -1.69 -1.64
CA ILE A 375 12.43 -1.69 -2.12
C ILE A 375 12.25 -0.54 -3.10
N PHE A 376 11.76 -0.86 -4.28
CA PHE A 376 11.25 0.09 -5.26
C PHE A 376 9.75 -0.12 -5.40
N ASN A 377 8.94 0.86 -5.04
CA ASN A 377 7.48 0.73 -5.07
C ASN A 377 6.81 2.08 -5.40
N ILE A 378 5.50 2.03 -5.63
CA ILE A 378 4.65 3.20 -5.85
C ILE A 378 3.78 3.40 -4.60
N ASN A 379 3.50 4.65 -4.25
CA ASN A 379 2.85 5.14 -3.04
C ASN A 379 3.75 5.07 -1.79
N GLU A 380 3.27 5.66 -0.70
CA GLU A 380 3.96 5.57 0.59
C GLU A 380 3.80 4.17 1.21
N ALA A 381 4.62 3.88 2.22
CA ALA A 381 4.60 2.58 2.89
C ALA A 381 3.28 2.35 3.65
N PHE A 382 2.71 3.43 4.24
CA PHE A 382 1.45 3.38 4.99
C PHE A 382 0.78 4.75 5.01
#